data_78071d34c59c62bba55576fd9d3c1619
#
_entry.id   78071d34c59c62bba55576fd9d3c1619
#
_cell.length_a   1.000
_cell.length_b   1.000
_cell.length_c   1.000
_cell.angle_alpha   90.00
_cell.angle_beta   90.00
_cell.angle_gamma   90.00
#
_symmetry.space_group_name_H-M   'P 1'
#
loop_
_entity.id
_entity.type
_entity.pdbx_description
1 polymer ?
#
loop_
_entity_poly.entity_id
_entity_poly.type
_entity_poly.pdbx_seq_one_letter_code
_entity_poly.pdbx_strand_id
1 'polypeptide(L)'
;MLPMKYVEASCLKCHSNSIPIKDSPKLDLGMTIVENGGCFGCHQIDGFENTSKPGPGLRKIAEKTTKDFAYKWIYDPRGFRENTWMPHFFKQVNSQDLESVKRTDQEIHAIVSYLFDRSESFKM
;
A
#
# COMPACT_ATOMS: atom_id res chain seq x y z
N MET A 1 0.14 -20.87 1.54
CA MET A 1 -1.07 -20.27 0.91
C MET A 1 -1.31 -18.89 1.46
N LEU A 2 -1.52 -17.89 0.60
CA LEU A 2 -1.84 -16.53 1.04
C LEU A 2 -3.22 -16.48 1.69
N PRO A 3 -3.39 -15.69 2.76
CA PRO A 3 -4.73 -15.43 3.29
C PRO A 3 -5.67 -14.91 2.20
N MET A 4 -6.96 -15.25 2.30
CA MET A 4 -7.96 -14.88 1.28
C MET A 4 -7.93 -13.40 0.90
N LYS A 5 -7.69 -12.53 1.86
CA LYS A 5 -7.62 -11.08 1.62
C LYS A 5 -6.45 -10.62 0.76
N TYR A 6 -5.48 -11.50 0.50
CA TYR A 6 -4.30 -11.18 -0.32
C TYR A 6 -4.20 -12.04 -1.59
N VAL A 7 -5.22 -12.83 -1.90
CA VAL A 7 -5.16 -13.78 -3.04
C VAL A 7 -4.92 -13.07 -4.36
N GLU A 8 -5.55 -11.91 -4.56
CA GLU A 8 -5.40 -11.16 -5.81
C GLU A 8 -3.98 -10.64 -6.05
N ALA A 9 -3.19 -10.48 -4.99
CA ALA A 9 -1.80 -10.03 -5.13
C ALA A 9 -0.96 -10.97 -5.99
N SER A 10 -1.32 -12.25 -6.06
CA SER A 10 -0.62 -13.21 -6.89
C SER A 10 -0.71 -12.91 -8.39
N CYS A 11 -1.73 -12.15 -8.82
CA CYS A 11 -1.89 -11.77 -10.21
C CYS A 11 -0.73 -10.90 -10.72
N LEU A 12 -0.10 -10.12 -9.84
CA LEU A 12 1.04 -9.27 -10.20
C LEU A 12 2.28 -10.05 -10.62
N LYS A 13 2.36 -11.34 -10.30
CA LYS A 13 3.50 -12.17 -10.69
C LYS A 13 3.59 -12.30 -12.22
N CYS A 14 2.43 -12.29 -12.89
CA CYS A 14 2.36 -12.40 -14.34
C CYS A 14 1.96 -11.08 -15.01
N HIS A 15 1.21 -10.23 -14.31
CA HIS A 15 0.63 -9.00 -14.85
C HIS A 15 1.22 -7.74 -14.19
N SER A 16 2.54 -7.69 -14.07
CA SER A 16 3.22 -6.62 -13.32
C SER A 16 2.95 -5.20 -13.81
N ASN A 17 2.61 -5.01 -15.08
CA ASN A 17 2.41 -3.70 -15.69
C ASN A 17 1.04 -3.52 -16.33
N SER A 18 0.14 -4.48 -16.19
CA SER A 18 -1.17 -4.42 -16.85
C SER A 18 -2.30 -4.28 -15.83
N ILE A 19 -2.47 -3.08 -15.33
CA ILE A 19 -3.57 -2.72 -14.43
C ILE A 19 -4.50 -1.78 -15.20
N PRO A 20 -5.81 -1.95 -15.15
CA PRO A 20 -6.58 -2.90 -14.33
C PRO A 20 -6.45 -4.35 -14.80
N ILE A 21 -6.51 -5.28 -13.85
CA ILE A 21 -6.48 -6.72 -14.11
C ILE A 21 -7.89 -7.26 -13.90
N LYS A 22 -8.42 -7.93 -14.91
CA LYS A 22 -9.75 -8.53 -14.82
C LYS A 22 -9.80 -9.51 -13.62
N ASP A 23 -10.89 -9.45 -12.89
CA ASP A 23 -11.18 -10.30 -11.73
C ASP A 23 -10.24 -10.10 -10.52
N SER A 24 -9.60 -8.93 -10.43
CA SER A 24 -8.78 -8.56 -9.28
C SER A 24 -9.14 -7.16 -8.72
N PRO A 25 -10.40 -6.97 -8.28
CA PRO A 25 -10.86 -5.64 -7.86
C PRO A 25 -10.11 -5.07 -6.66
N LYS A 26 -9.64 -5.92 -5.76
CA LYS A 26 -8.89 -5.47 -4.59
C LYS A 26 -7.50 -4.95 -4.98
N LEU A 27 -6.84 -5.60 -5.92
CA LEU A 27 -5.54 -5.16 -6.44
C LEU A 27 -5.67 -3.82 -7.16
N ASP A 28 -6.68 -3.71 -8.02
CA ASP A 28 -6.96 -2.48 -8.76
C ASP A 28 -7.32 -1.34 -7.81
N LEU A 29 -8.07 -1.61 -6.76
CA LEU A 29 -8.38 -0.63 -5.72
C LEU A 29 -7.11 -0.15 -5.02
N GLY A 30 -6.22 -1.05 -4.65
CA GLY A 30 -4.95 -0.70 -4.00
C GLY A 30 -4.10 0.22 -4.85
N MET A 31 -3.95 -0.09 -6.14
CA MET A 31 -3.19 0.76 -7.05
C MET A 31 -3.86 2.12 -7.25
N THR A 32 -5.18 2.15 -7.40
CA THR A 32 -5.94 3.40 -7.54
C THR A 32 -5.76 4.30 -6.33
N ILE A 33 -5.77 3.74 -5.12
CA ILE A 33 -5.58 4.51 -3.89
C ILE A 33 -4.15 5.06 -3.81
N VAL A 34 -3.15 4.26 -4.16
CA VAL A 34 -1.74 4.70 -4.21
C VAL A 34 -1.59 5.87 -5.17
N GLU A 35 -2.21 5.78 -6.34
CA GLU A 35 -2.17 6.84 -7.35
C GLU A 35 -2.88 8.10 -6.87
N ASN A 36 -4.14 7.97 -6.42
CA ASN A 36 -4.96 9.12 -6.00
C ASN A 36 -4.44 9.74 -4.69
N GLY A 37 -3.87 8.95 -3.81
CA GLY A 37 -3.27 9.43 -2.57
C GLY A 37 -1.92 10.11 -2.78
N GLY A 38 -1.34 9.99 -3.98
CA GLY A 38 -0.05 10.59 -4.28
C GLY A 38 1.12 9.97 -3.53
N CYS A 39 1.00 8.73 -3.08
CA CYS A 39 2.05 8.03 -2.32
C CYS A 39 3.39 8.00 -3.07
N PHE A 40 3.32 7.87 -4.41
CA PHE A 40 4.49 7.89 -5.28
C PHE A 40 5.20 9.26 -5.29
N GLY A 41 4.55 10.32 -4.83
CA GLY A 41 5.18 11.63 -4.70
C GLY A 41 6.28 11.67 -3.64
N CYS A 42 6.17 10.81 -2.62
CA CYS A 42 7.13 10.69 -1.54
C CYS A 42 7.92 9.38 -1.54
N HIS A 43 7.30 8.30 -2.01
CA HIS A 43 7.89 6.96 -2.01
C HIS A 43 8.23 6.50 -3.40
N GLN A 44 9.31 5.73 -3.51
CA GLN A 44 9.67 5.07 -4.76
C GLN A 44 8.86 3.78 -4.88
N ILE A 45 7.96 3.74 -5.84
CA ILE A 45 7.06 2.61 -6.10
C ILE A 45 7.18 2.26 -7.58
N ASP A 46 7.31 0.97 -7.91
CA ASP A 46 7.38 0.52 -9.30
C ASP A 46 6.12 0.92 -10.06
N GLY A 47 6.29 1.47 -11.25
CA GLY A 47 5.22 2.02 -12.08
C GLY A 47 5.05 3.54 -11.94
N PHE A 48 5.71 4.17 -10.94
CA PHE A 48 5.66 5.60 -10.68
C PHE A 48 7.08 6.15 -10.51
N GLU A 49 7.89 6.02 -11.55
CA GLU A 49 9.31 6.35 -11.51
C GLU A 49 9.58 7.81 -11.90
N ASN A 50 10.85 8.22 -11.86
CA ASN A 50 11.40 9.46 -12.40
C ASN A 50 11.33 10.71 -11.54
N THR A 51 11.14 10.61 -10.21
CA THR A 51 11.25 11.78 -9.33
C THR A 51 12.07 11.46 -8.09
N SER A 52 12.74 12.47 -7.54
CA SER A 52 13.38 12.36 -6.23
C SER A 52 12.31 12.27 -5.15
N LYS A 53 12.48 11.35 -4.21
CA LYS A 53 11.46 11.02 -3.21
C LYS A 53 11.94 11.28 -1.79
N PRO A 54 11.22 12.08 -0.97
CA PRO A 54 11.58 12.27 0.44
C PRO A 54 11.28 11.06 1.33
N GLY A 55 10.36 10.18 0.91
CA GLY A 55 10.06 8.96 1.65
C GLY A 55 10.99 7.80 1.29
N PRO A 56 11.08 6.77 2.15
CA PRO A 56 11.89 5.59 1.84
C PRO A 56 11.32 4.82 0.66
N GLY A 57 12.19 4.22 -0.14
CA GLY A 57 11.78 3.36 -1.24
C GLY A 57 11.02 2.14 -0.74
N LEU A 58 9.94 1.78 -1.44
CA LEU A 58 9.08 0.67 -1.05
C LEU A 58 9.29 -0.60 -1.88
N ARG A 59 10.29 -0.61 -2.77
CA ARG A 59 10.57 -1.75 -3.66
C ARG A 59 10.95 -3.02 -2.91
N LYS A 60 11.48 -2.90 -1.71
CA LYS A 60 11.95 -4.02 -0.88
C LYS A 60 11.26 -4.05 0.47
N ILE A 61 10.02 -3.64 0.50
CA ILE A 61 9.28 -3.46 1.76
C ILE A 61 9.14 -4.76 2.54
N ALA A 62 8.95 -5.89 1.87
CA ALA A 62 8.82 -7.20 2.53
C ALA A 62 10.09 -7.63 3.26
N GLU A 63 11.26 -7.11 2.85
CA GLU A 63 12.54 -7.37 3.51
C GLU A 63 12.79 -6.43 4.70
N LYS A 64 12.04 -5.33 4.78
CA LYS A 64 12.24 -4.30 5.81
C LYS A 64 11.25 -4.40 6.95
N THR A 65 10.04 -4.89 6.69
CA THR A 65 8.97 -4.89 7.68
C THR A 65 7.94 -5.99 7.38
N THR A 66 6.90 -6.06 8.19
CA THR A 66 5.80 -7.01 8.03
C THR A 66 4.56 -6.32 7.48
N LYS A 67 3.63 -7.11 6.92
CA LYS A 67 2.35 -6.60 6.46
C LYS A 67 1.56 -5.95 7.59
N ASP A 68 1.61 -6.54 8.78
CA ASP A 68 0.91 -6.00 9.96
C ASP A 68 1.46 -4.62 10.36
N PHE A 69 2.77 -4.46 10.39
CA PHE A 69 3.40 -3.18 10.69
C PHE A 69 3.06 -2.13 9.61
N ALA A 70 3.13 -2.52 8.33
CA ALA A 70 2.79 -1.63 7.23
C ALA A 70 1.33 -1.17 7.31
N TYR A 71 0.41 -2.07 7.64
CA TYR A 71 -0.99 -1.71 7.86
C TYR A 71 -1.13 -0.67 8.97
N LYS A 72 -0.52 -0.91 10.13
CA LYS A 72 -0.61 -0.01 11.28
C LYS A 72 0.02 1.34 11.00
N TRP A 73 1.13 1.36 10.29
CA TRP A 73 1.80 2.60 9.91
C TRP A 73 0.93 3.44 8.95
N ILE A 74 0.36 2.83 7.92
CA ILE A 74 -0.51 3.53 6.97
C ILE A 74 -1.76 4.06 7.67
N TYR A 75 -2.31 3.26 8.59
CA TYR A 75 -3.50 3.65 9.35
C TYR A 75 -3.24 4.88 10.22
N ASP A 76 -2.13 4.90 10.94
CA ASP A 76 -1.80 5.98 11.85
C ASP A 76 -0.28 6.19 11.97
N PRO A 77 0.34 6.86 10.98
CA PRO A 77 1.79 7.07 11.01
C PRO A 77 2.25 7.89 12.20
N ARG A 78 1.45 8.86 12.66
CA ARG A 78 1.79 9.70 13.80
C ARG A 78 1.72 8.96 15.13
N GLY A 79 1.01 7.86 15.20
CA GLY A 79 1.00 6.99 16.36
C GLY A 79 2.35 6.32 16.61
N PHE A 80 3.17 6.17 15.56
CA PHE A 80 4.52 5.60 15.65
C PHE A 80 5.60 6.68 15.71
N ARG A 81 5.40 7.78 14.97
CA ARG A 81 6.34 8.90 14.95
C ARG A 81 5.54 10.19 14.85
N GLU A 82 5.44 10.91 15.95
CA GLU A 82 4.61 12.10 16.10
C GLU A 82 4.90 13.18 15.05
N ASN A 83 6.17 13.35 14.70
CA ASN A 83 6.61 14.38 13.75
C ASN A 83 6.93 13.83 12.36
N THR A 84 6.36 12.70 11.97
CA THR A 84 6.55 12.16 10.61
C THR A 84 5.96 13.09 9.57
N TRP A 85 6.62 13.15 8.40
CA TRP A 85 6.14 13.91 7.25
C TRP A 85 5.11 13.13 6.43
N MET A 86 4.94 11.84 6.71
CA MET A 86 3.95 11.03 6.00
C MET A 86 2.55 11.54 6.30
N PRO A 87 1.74 11.85 5.26
CA PRO A 87 0.37 12.32 5.47
C PRO A 87 -0.50 11.28 6.18
N HIS A 88 -1.44 11.78 6.96
CA HIS A 88 -2.43 10.98 7.69
C HIS A 88 -3.71 10.90 6.85
N PHE A 89 -3.84 9.86 6.04
CA PHE A 89 -4.97 9.69 5.12
C PHE A 89 -6.19 9.03 5.77
N PHE A 90 -5.96 8.19 6.76
CA PHE A 90 -7.00 7.38 7.41
C PHE A 90 -7.18 7.85 8.86
N LYS A 91 -8.13 7.25 9.56
CA LYS A 91 -8.43 7.59 10.96
C LYS A 91 -8.76 9.08 11.14
N GLN A 92 -9.47 9.66 10.20
CA GLN A 92 -9.91 11.05 10.28
C GLN A 92 -11.18 11.14 11.14
N VAL A 93 -11.41 12.32 11.77
CA VAL A 93 -12.59 12.53 12.62
C VAL A 93 -13.91 12.36 11.89
N ASN A 94 -13.93 12.62 10.59
CA ASN A 94 -15.13 12.51 9.77
C ASN A 94 -15.30 11.11 9.14
N SER A 95 -14.48 10.14 9.50
CA SER A 95 -14.49 8.79 8.93
C SER A 95 -14.49 7.70 10.01
N GLN A 96 -15.24 7.94 11.11
CA GLN A 96 -15.31 7.01 12.24
C GLN A 96 -16.62 6.20 12.26
N ASP A 97 -17.52 6.41 11.32
CA ASP A 97 -18.72 5.59 11.20
C ASP A 97 -18.36 4.16 10.75
N LEU A 98 -19.27 3.21 11.01
CA LEU A 98 -19.00 1.79 10.76
C LEU A 98 -18.65 1.49 9.30
N GLU A 99 -19.32 2.13 8.36
CA GLU A 99 -19.07 1.95 6.93
C GLU A 99 -17.70 2.49 6.52
N SER A 100 -17.31 3.67 7.01
CA SER A 100 -16.01 4.27 6.75
C SER A 100 -14.87 3.45 7.36
N VAL A 101 -15.07 2.88 8.54
CA VAL A 101 -14.09 2.00 9.19
C VAL A 101 -13.87 0.74 8.35
N LYS A 102 -14.93 0.14 7.83
CA LYS A 102 -14.82 -1.04 6.95
C LYS A 102 -14.10 -0.69 5.66
N ARG A 103 -14.40 0.46 5.07
CA ARG A 103 -13.74 0.93 3.86
C ARG A 103 -12.25 1.16 4.10
N THR A 104 -11.89 1.80 5.20
CA THR A 104 -10.50 2.02 5.60
C THR A 104 -9.74 0.69 5.68
N ASP A 105 -10.32 -0.31 6.34
CA ASP A 105 -9.70 -1.63 6.45
C ASP A 105 -9.46 -2.26 5.07
N GLN A 106 -10.44 -2.22 4.20
CA GLN A 106 -10.34 -2.76 2.85
C GLN A 106 -9.28 -2.02 2.01
N GLU A 107 -9.25 -0.70 2.11
CA GLU A 107 -8.31 0.13 1.36
C GLU A 107 -6.87 -0.10 1.81
N ILE A 108 -6.61 -0.14 3.12
CA ILE A 108 -5.26 -0.36 3.63
C ILE A 108 -4.79 -1.78 3.29
N HIS A 109 -5.65 -2.80 3.42
CA HIS A 109 -5.29 -4.15 3.01
C HIS A 109 -4.97 -4.23 1.51
N ALA A 110 -5.69 -3.48 0.68
CA ALA A 110 -5.41 -3.42 -0.75
C ALA A 110 -4.04 -2.81 -1.03
N ILE A 111 -3.71 -1.70 -0.36
CA ILE A 111 -2.40 -1.04 -0.49
C ILE A 111 -1.27 -1.98 -0.04
N VAL A 112 -1.40 -2.59 1.13
CA VAL A 112 -0.40 -3.51 1.69
C VAL A 112 -0.20 -4.71 0.76
N SER A 113 -1.29 -5.31 0.26
CA SER A 113 -1.21 -6.43 -0.68
C SER A 113 -0.45 -6.05 -1.94
N TYR A 114 -0.76 -4.90 -2.50
CA TYR A 114 -0.11 -4.38 -3.70
C TYR A 114 1.40 -4.20 -3.48
N LEU A 115 1.78 -3.50 -2.42
CA LEU A 115 3.18 -3.19 -2.14
C LEU A 115 4.01 -4.45 -1.85
N PHE A 116 3.47 -5.37 -1.05
CA PHE A 116 4.20 -6.58 -0.66
C PHE A 116 4.31 -7.58 -1.81
N ASP A 117 3.32 -7.67 -2.68
CA ASP A 117 3.41 -8.56 -3.84
C ASP A 117 4.46 -8.08 -4.83
N ARG A 118 4.66 -6.77 -4.96
CA ARG A 118 5.68 -6.20 -5.84
C ARG A 118 7.05 -6.07 -5.17
N SER A 119 7.18 -6.50 -3.92
CA SER A 119 8.43 -6.34 -3.18
C SER A 119 9.55 -7.24 -3.77
N GLU A 120 10.71 -6.64 -3.95
CA GLU A 120 11.92 -7.32 -4.41
C GLU A 120 12.78 -7.71 -3.20
N SER A 121 13.55 -8.78 -3.35
CA SER A 121 14.53 -9.19 -2.34
C SER A 121 15.79 -8.35 -2.43
N PHE A 122 16.48 -8.16 -1.30
CA PHE A 122 17.80 -7.59 -1.30
C PHE A 122 18.76 -8.55 -2.04
N LYS A 123 19.53 -7.99 -2.97
CA LYS A 123 20.61 -8.73 -3.61
C LYS A 123 21.83 -8.71 -2.69
N MET A 124 22.27 -9.87 -2.34
CA MET A 124 23.52 -10.01 -1.60
C MET A 124 24.69 -10.11 -2.55
#